data_2c79334cdd0a5297fe333c07debe4058
#
_entry.id   2c79334cdd0a5297fe333c07debe4058
#
_cell.length_a   1.000
_cell.length_b   1.000
_cell.length_c   1.000
_cell.angle_alpha   90.00
_cell.angle_beta   90.00
_cell.angle_gamma   90.00
#
_symmetry.space_group_name_H-M   'P 1'
#
loop_
_entity.id
_entity.type
_entity.pdbx_description
1 polymer ?
#
loop_
_entity_poly.entity_id
_entity_poly.type
_entity_poly.pdbx_seq_one_letter_code
_entity_poly.pdbx_strand_id
1 'polypeptide(L)'
;MRKLLNSLYITDETVWLALDGENIVCKSDEGEKFRIPFVNIEEIFCFSYLGCSPALMGKCADLGISLNFISPQGEFLARVQGKTKGNIFLRKAQFEQFVAPPILLAQNT
;
A
#
# COMPACT_ATOMS: atom_id res chain seq x y z
N MET A 1 12.44 -8.32 8.84
CA MET A 1 11.01 -8.55 8.56
C MET A 1 10.36 -9.24 9.75
N ARG A 2 9.18 -8.82 10.08
CA ARG A 2 8.49 -9.41 11.21
C ARG A 2 7.01 -9.52 10.93
N LYS A 3 6.44 -10.70 11.16
CA LYS A 3 5.02 -10.93 10.98
C LYS A 3 4.41 -11.30 12.32
N LEU A 4 3.48 -10.45 12.80
CA LEU A 4 2.75 -10.69 14.04
C LEU A 4 1.28 -10.84 13.67
N LEU A 5 0.73 -12.03 13.96
CA LEU A 5 -0.65 -12.33 13.58
C LEU A 5 -0.78 -12.12 12.06
N ASN A 6 -1.59 -11.16 11.65
CA ASN A 6 -1.81 -10.90 10.23
C ASN A 6 -1.14 -9.61 9.75
N SER A 7 -0.18 -9.12 10.50
CA SER A 7 0.50 -7.86 10.20
C SER A 7 1.96 -8.14 9.83
N LEU A 8 2.42 -7.47 8.80
CA LEU A 8 3.79 -7.59 8.31
C LEU A 8 4.53 -6.29 8.60
N TYR A 9 5.62 -6.38 9.33
CA TYR A 9 6.42 -5.21 9.68
C TYR A 9 7.75 -5.26 8.97
N ILE A 10 8.03 -4.25 8.14
CA ILE A 10 9.28 -4.15 7.40
C ILE A 10 10.07 -3.01 8.03
N THR A 11 11.05 -3.36 8.84
CA THR A 11 11.81 -2.37 9.60
C THR A 11 13.17 -2.04 9.02
N ASP A 12 13.58 -2.71 7.96
CA ASP A 12 14.86 -2.46 7.30
C ASP A 12 14.70 -1.24 6.39
N GLU A 13 15.49 -0.21 6.62
CA GLU A 13 15.37 1.04 5.88
C GLU A 13 15.94 0.96 4.47
N THR A 14 16.65 -0.11 4.15
CA THR A 14 17.34 -0.22 2.87
C THR A 14 16.58 -1.03 1.83
N VAL A 15 15.38 -1.47 2.16
CA VAL A 15 14.59 -2.31 1.26
C VAL A 15 13.32 -1.59 0.81
N TRP A 16 12.76 -2.08 -0.28
CA TRP A 16 11.45 -1.62 -0.74
C TRP A 16 10.65 -2.84 -1.14
N LEU A 17 9.35 -2.66 -1.27
CA LEU A 17 8.45 -3.76 -1.59
C LEU A 17 7.97 -3.67 -3.02
N ALA A 18 7.75 -4.82 -3.63
CA ALA A 18 7.25 -4.90 -4.99
C ALA A 18 6.28 -6.06 -5.11
N LEU A 19 5.60 -6.13 -6.25
CA LEU A 19 4.61 -7.16 -6.51
C LEU A 19 5.17 -8.16 -7.51
N ASP A 20 4.95 -9.44 -7.24
CA ASP A 20 5.26 -10.49 -8.20
C ASP A 20 4.15 -11.53 -8.11
N GLY A 21 3.18 -11.43 -9.02
CA GLY A 21 2.05 -12.35 -9.02
C GLY A 21 1.23 -12.20 -7.75
N GLU A 22 1.16 -13.26 -6.98
CA GLU A 22 0.42 -13.26 -5.73
C GLU A 22 1.35 -13.11 -4.52
N ASN A 23 2.53 -12.56 -4.72
CA ASN A 23 3.52 -12.42 -3.66
C ASN A 23 3.96 -10.99 -3.46
N ILE A 24 4.26 -10.68 -2.21
CA ILE A 24 4.96 -9.46 -1.84
C ILE A 24 6.44 -9.80 -1.90
N VAL A 25 7.21 -8.99 -2.62
CA VAL A 25 8.64 -9.23 -2.78
C VAL A 25 9.39 -8.09 -2.11
N CYS A 26 10.31 -8.43 -1.22
CA CYS A 26 11.15 -7.45 -0.56
C CYS A 26 12.49 -7.41 -1.26
N LYS A 27 12.86 -6.24 -1.76
CA LYS A 27 14.05 -6.06 -2.58
C LYS A 27 15.02 -5.06 -1.96
N SER A 28 16.29 -5.21 -2.30
CA SER A 28 17.30 -4.26 -1.91
C SER A 28 18.23 -4.05 -3.12
N ASP A 29 19.25 -3.20 -2.94
CA ASP A 29 20.22 -2.98 -4.00
C ASP A 29 20.92 -4.27 -4.41
N GLU A 30 20.95 -5.23 -3.51
CA GLU A 30 21.63 -6.50 -3.78
C GLU A 30 20.70 -7.55 -4.35
N GLY A 31 19.44 -7.21 -4.57
CA GLY A 31 18.48 -8.14 -5.15
C GLY A 31 17.35 -8.46 -4.20
N GLU A 32 16.64 -9.54 -4.50
CA GLU A 32 15.50 -9.95 -3.71
C GLU A 32 15.96 -10.54 -2.37
N LYS A 33 15.41 -10.04 -1.26
CA LYS A 33 15.74 -10.55 0.06
C LYS A 33 14.78 -11.66 0.49
N PHE A 34 13.49 -11.49 0.24
CA PHE A 34 12.51 -12.53 0.55
C PHE A 34 11.22 -12.22 -0.20
N ARG A 35 10.35 -13.22 -0.24
CA ARG A 35 9.01 -13.03 -0.79
C ARG A 35 8.03 -13.77 0.10
N ILE A 36 6.82 -13.26 0.15
CA ILE A 36 5.81 -13.80 1.03
C ILE A 36 4.45 -13.68 0.33
N PRO A 37 3.64 -14.74 0.35
CA PRO A 37 2.32 -14.65 -0.28
C PRO A 37 1.38 -13.76 0.52
N PHE A 38 0.34 -13.27 -0.14
CA PHE A 38 -0.64 -12.41 0.51
C PHE A 38 -1.53 -13.14 1.51
N VAL A 39 -1.49 -14.46 1.51
CA VAL A 39 -2.39 -15.25 2.34
C VAL A 39 -2.31 -14.79 3.80
N ASN A 40 -3.46 -14.45 4.37
CA ASN A 40 -3.59 -14.07 5.77
C ASN A 40 -2.89 -12.76 6.13
N ILE A 41 -2.55 -11.94 5.16
CA ILE A 41 -1.98 -10.62 5.43
C ILE A 41 -3.12 -9.62 5.41
N GLU A 42 -3.25 -8.84 6.47
CA GLU A 42 -4.27 -7.80 6.56
C GLU A 42 -3.67 -6.41 6.61
N GLU A 43 -2.47 -6.29 7.15
CA GLU A 43 -1.81 -5.00 7.25
C GLU A 43 -0.32 -5.12 6.97
N ILE A 44 0.23 -4.09 6.36
CA ILE A 44 1.67 -4.01 6.10
C ILE A 44 2.14 -2.67 6.62
N PHE A 45 3.24 -2.68 7.36
CA PHE A 45 3.86 -1.46 7.89
C PHE A 45 5.28 -1.37 7.36
N CYS A 46 5.56 -0.33 6.58
CA CYS A 46 6.89 -0.08 6.01
C CYS A 46 7.53 1.08 6.73
N PHE A 47 8.65 0.83 7.40
CA PHE A 47 9.37 1.83 8.17
C PHE A 47 10.56 2.35 7.39
N SER A 48 10.29 2.93 6.23
CA SER A 48 11.37 3.49 5.41
C SER A 48 10.76 4.51 4.44
N TYR A 49 11.63 5.29 3.81
CA TYR A 49 11.18 6.23 2.79
C TYR A 49 11.15 5.62 1.40
N LEU A 50 11.61 4.39 1.26
CA LEU A 50 11.65 3.75 -0.06
C LEU A 50 10.30 3.20 -0.49
N GLY A 51 9.46 2.81 0.47
CA GLY A 51 8.08 2.47 0.17
C GLY A 51 7.90 1.20 -0.64
N CYS A 52 7.00 1.27 -1.61
CA CYS A 52 6.71 0.11 -2.44
C CYS A 52 6.28 0.56 -3.83
N SER A 53 6.21 -0.40 -4.76
CA SER A 53 5.83 -0.11 -6.13
C SER A 53 4.32 0.21 -6.22
N PRO A 54 3.93 1.04 -7.20
CA PRO A 54 2.49 1.30 -7.40
C PRO A 54 1.69 0.04 -7.71
N ALA A 55 2.32 -0.94 -8.37
CA ALA A 55 1.62 -2.20 -8.65
C ALA A 55 1.22 -2.91 -7.35
N LEU A 56 2.12 -2.89 -6.35
CA LEU A 56 1.81 -3.49 -5.07
C LEU A 56 0.74 -2.69 -4.34
N MET A 57 0.78 -1.37 -4.43
CA MET A 57 -0.25 -0.54 -3.84
C MET A 57 -1.63 -0.91 -4.38
N GLY A 58 -1.74 -1.06 -5.70
CA GLY A 58 -3.00 -1.42 -6.32
C GLY A 58 -3.48 -2.80 -5.90
N LYS A 59 -2.57 -3.75 -5.82
CA LYS A 59 -2.93 -5.11 -5.41
C LYS A 59 -3.43 -5.12 -3.97
N CYS A 60 -2.75 -4.40 -3.08
CA CYS A 60 -3.19 -4.30 -1.70
C CYS A 60 -4.57 -3.67 -1.58
N ALA A 61 -4.81 -2.62 -2.37
CA ALA A 61 -6.12 -1.98 -2.36
C ALA A 61 -7.21 -2.95 -2.82
N ASP A 62 -6.92 -3.72 -3.86
CA ASP A 62 -7.90 -4.69 -4.36
C ASP A 62 -8.19 -5.79 -3.36
N LEU A 63 -7.19 -6.22 -2.62
CA LEU A 63 -7.34 -7.29 -1.64
C LEU A 63 -7.82 -6.81 -0.28
N GLY A 64 -7.95 -5.50 -0.10
CA GLY A 64 -8.38 -4.97 1.18
C GLY A 64 -7.28 -4.94 2.23
N ILE A 65 -6.03 -4.96 1.80
CA ILE A 65 -4.89 -4.92 2.71
C ILE A 65 -4.51 -3.46 2.97
N SER A 66 -4.35 -3.12 4.23
CA SER A 66 -3.94 -1.79 4.63
C SER A 66 -2.42 -1.68 4.53
N LEU A 67 -1.95 -0.72 3.76
CA LEU A 67 -0.52 -0.52 3.54
C LEU A 67 -0.12 0.81 4.16
N ASN A 68 0.71 0.76 5.18
CA ASN A 68 1.06 1.93 5.98
C ASN A 68 2.53 2.27 5.83
N PHE A 69 2.81 3.54 5.56
CA PHE A 69 4.17 4.03 5.41
C PHE A 69 4.52 4.89 6.62
N ILE A 70 5.60 4.53 7.27
CA ILE A 70 6.04 5.17 8.50
C ILE A 70 7.52 5.49 8.33
N SER A 71 7.94 6.66 8.80
CA SER A 71 9.35 7.02 8.69
C SER A 71 10.18 6.11 9.58
N PRO A 72 11.50 6.02 9.33
CA PRO A 72 12.36 5.23 10.20
C PRO A 72 12.31 5.69 11.66
N GLN A 73 11.93 6.95 11.90
CA GLN A 73 11.82 7.48 13.25
C GLN A 73 10.45 7.24 13.87
N GLY A 74 9.54 6.62 13.13
CA GLY A 74 8.26 6.28 13.70
C GLY A 74 7.13 7.22 13.37
N GLU A 75 7.34 8.20 12.48
CA GLU A 75 6.27 9.14 12.10
C GLU A 75 5.43 8.56 10.99
N PHE A 76 4.12 8.69 11.13
CA PHE A 76 3.20 8.23 10.09
C PHE A 76 3.33 9.12 8.86
N LEU A 77 3.49 8.53 7.69
CA LEU A 77 3.63 9.26 6.45
C LEU A 77 2.38 9.17 5.58
N ALA A 78 1.90 7.97 5.31
CA ALA A 78 0.76 7.79 4.43
C ALA A 78 0.20 6.40 4.58
N ARG A 79 -1.04 6.23 4.10
CA ARG A 79 -1.70 4.93 4.12
C ARG A 79 -2.44 4.70 2.83
N VAL A 80 -2.32 3.49 2.29
CA VAL A 80 -3.13 3.01 1.18
C VAL A 80 -4.14 2.05 1.79
N GLN A 81 -5.43 2.33 1.61
CA GLN A 81 -6.48 1.48 2.16
C GLN A 81 -7.22 0.77 1.06
N GLY A 82 -7.70 -0.40 1.39
CA GLY A 82 -8.48 -1.17 0.45
C GLY A 82 -9.86 -0.56 0.25
N LYS A 83 -10.52 -1.01 -0.80
CA LYS A 83 -11.86 -0.55 -1.12
C LYS A 83 -12.86 -1.06 -0.10
N THR A 84 -13.85 -0.26 0.21
CA THR A 84 -14.90 -0.65 1.14
C THR A 84 -16.05 -1.23 0.33
N LYS A 85 -16.37 -2.48 0.58
CA LYS A 85 -17.46 -3.12 -0.12
C LYS A 85 -18.77 -2.39 0.16
N GLY A 86 -19.58 -2.29 -0.85
CA GLY A 86 -20.89 -1.66 -0.71
C GLY A 86 -20.86 -0.16 -0.79
N ASN A 87 -19.69 0.44 -0.65
CA ASN A 87 -19.57 1.89 -0.74
C ASN A 87 -18.92 2.39 -2.00
N ILE A 88 -18.38 1.49 -2.79
CA ILE A 88 -17.62 1.88 -3.96
C ILE A 88 -18.48 2.68 -4.93
N PHE A 89 -19.69 2.21 -5.17
CA PHE A 89 -20.56 2.88 -6.12
C PHE A 89 -20.92 4.28 -5.63
N LEU A 90 -21.26 4.40 -4.36
CA LEU A 90 -21.61 5.71 -3.82
C LEU A 90 -20.46 6.68 -3.89
N ARG A 91 -19.28 6.21 -3.55
CA ARG A 91 -18.12 7.08 -3.59
C ARG A 91 -17.80 7.53 -5.00
N LYS A 92 -17.99 6.65 -5.96
CA LYS A 92 -17.76 7.01 -7.34
C LYS A 92 -18.72 8.10 -7.79
N ALA A 93 -19.98 7.95 -7.45
CA ALA A 93 -20.96 8.97 -7.80
C ALA A 93 -20.65 10.29 -7.15
N GLN A 94 -20.28 10.27 -5.88
CA GLN A 94 -19.91 11.49 -5.18
C GLN A 94 -18.71 12.16 -5.80
N PHE A 95 -17.74 11.37 -6.16
CA PHE A 95 -16.53 11.89 -6.76
C PHE A 95 -16.83 12.57 -8.08
N GLU A 96 -17.66 11.96 -8.90
CA GLU A 96 -17.98 12.53 -10.19
C GLU A 96 -18.69 13.87 -10.04
N GLN A 97 -19.58 13.97 -9.08
CA GLN A 97 -20.24 15.22 -8.83
C GLN A 97 -19.29 16.27 -8.33
N PHE A 98 -18.38 15.86 -7.46
CA PHE A 98 -17.46 16.77 -6.87
C PHE A 98 -16.48 17.34 -7.90
N VAL A 99 -16.09 16.52 -8.85
CA VAL A 99 -15.10 16.90 -9.82
C VAL A 99 -15.69 17.59 -11.03
N ALA A 100 -16.95 17.54 -11.15
CA ALA A 100 -17.58 18.17 -12.27
C ALA A 100 -17.10 19.56 -12.52
N PRO A 101 -16.86 20.35 -11.55
CA PRO A 101 -16.28 21.63 -11.81
C PRO A 101 -14.92 21.36 -12.14
N PRO A 102 -14.25 20.95 -12.31
CA PRO A 102 -12.99 20.77 -12.66
C PRO A 102 -11.94 20.91 -11.78
N ILE A 103 -11.39 20.88 -11.39
CA ILE A 103 -10.43 20.87 -10.70
C ILE A 103 -9.86 20.22 -10.16
N LEU A 104 -9.67 20.18 -10.00
CA LEU A 104 -9.15 19.49 -9.34
C LEU A 104 -8.47 18.75 -9.85
N LEU A 105 -8.35 18.74 -10.59
CA LEU A 105 -7.75 17.93 -10.82
C LEU A 105 -6.90 17.97 -11.19
N ALA A 106 -6.78 18.58 -11.37
CA ALA A 106 -6.00 18.40 -11.34
C ALA A 106 -5.49 18.07 -11.18
N GLN A 107 -5.78 18.36 -11.33
CA GLN A 107 -5.40 18.01 -10.87
C GLN A 107 -5.35 17.47 -10.75
N ASN A 108 -5.65 17.66 -10.92
CA ASN A 108 -5.63 17.16 -10.61
C ASN A 108 -5.66 16.83 -10.59
N THR A 109 -5.80 17.17 -10.70
CA THR A 109 -5.86 16.87 -10.46
C THR A 109 -5.77 16.70 -10.48
#